data_ccf26a2beb5bbc026d3ba6453ed6c636
#
_entry.id   ccf26a2beb5bbc026d3ba6453ed6c636
#
_cell.length_a   1.000
_cell.length_b   1.000
_cell.length_c   1.000
_cell.angle_alpha   90.00
_cell.angle_beta   90.00
_cell.angle_gamma   90.00
#
_symmetry.space_group_name_H-M   'P 1'
#
loop_
_entity.id
_entity.type
_entity.pdbx_description
1 polymer ?
#
loop_
_entity_poly.entity_id
_entity_poly.type
_entity_poly.pdbx_seq_one_letter_code
_entity_poly.pdbx_strand_id
1 'polypeptide(L)'
;MDILKIVLLGGTIFTFISCGARSHNQNMNAESEKLAKIEMSVPVFEEDSAYKYMQQQVDFGFRIPNTPAHRATAKFLASELERHKADVFIQEARVAAYDGTILNAKNIIGSYSPEKKDRVLLFAHWDSRPYADNDPDKANHQKPIMGANDGASGVGVLLEIARLVGERLPNIGIDIIFFDAEDYGQPYFYKGPDNEDSWALGTQYWTARPHRPGYRARYGILLDMVGGKDAIFAREGFSQRYASGINDKVWSAAQRLGYGKYFVNTEGGYITDDHVYVNRMGIPSIDIIQYDPSTETGFCKQWHTLDDTMDFIDKETLKAVGQTVLEIIYNE
;
A
#
# COMPACT_ATOMS: atom_id res chain seq x y z
N MET A 1 12.56 -77.18 -58.33
CA MET A 1 13.92 -76.97 -58.85
C MET A 1 14.11 -75.43 -58.75
N ASP A 2 14.90 -74.78 -58.00
CA ASP A 2 16.08 -75.12 -57.25
C ASP A 2 16.30 -74.03 -56.14
N ILE A 3 16.71 -74.55 -55.05
CA ILE A 3 17.83 -74.23 -54.17
C ILE A 3 17.87 -72.81 -53.52
N LEU A 4 17.66 -72.90 -52.28
CA LEU A 4 18.04 -72.15 -51.09
C LEU A 4 19.49 -71.69 -51.11
N LYS A 5 19.78 -70.44 -50.78
CA LYS A 5 21.04 -70.03 -50.16
C LYS A 5 20.77 -69.01 -49.07
N ILE A 6 21.03 -69.43 -47.86
CA ILE A 6 21.14 -68.69 -46.62
C ILE A 6 22.47 -67.91 -46.64
N VAL A 7 22.43 -66.59 -46.34
CA VAL A 7 23.61 -65.82 -45.93
C VAL A 7 23.33 -65.16 -44.61
N LEU A 8 23.99 -65.65 -43.56
CA LEU A 8 24.12 -64.96 -42.26
C LEU A 8 25.06 -63.76 -42.40
N LEU A 9 24.60 -62.56 -42.00
CA LEU A 9 25.49 -61.45 -41.72
C LEU A 9 25.24 -61.02 -40.27
N GLY A 10 26.31 -61.13 -39.45
CA GLY A 10 26.31 -60.75 -38.07
C GLY A 10 26.26 -59.26 -37.91
N GLY A 11 25.31 -58.84 -37.14
CA GLY A 11 25.11 -57.42 -36.76
C GLY A 11 25.75 -57.14 -35.40
N THR A 12 26.82 -56.37 -35.41
CA THR A 12 27.51 -55.86 -34.22
C THR A 12 26.62 -54.77 -33.56
N ILE A 13 26.14 -55.04 -32.36
CA ILE A 13 25.39 -54.05 -31.56
C ILE A 13 26.41 -53.09 -30.95
N PHE A 14 26.37 -51.83 -31.41
CA PHE A 14 27.01 -50.69 -30.72
C PHE A 14 26.03 -50.13 -29.68
N THR A 15 26.29 -50.44 -28.42
CA THR A 15 25.66 -49.76 -27.27
C THR A 15 26.31 -48.39 -27.05
N PHE A 16 25.66 -47.33 -27.47
CA PHE A 16 26.06 -45.98 -27.08
C PHE A 16 25.60 -45.74 -25.64
N ILE A 17 26.53 -45.60 -24.72
CA ILE A 17 26.33 -45.17 -23.36
C ILE A 17 26.10 -43.65 -23.41
N SER A 18 24.81 -43.21 -23.35
CA SER A 18 24.40 -41.82 -23.21
C SER A 18 24.20 -41.52 -21.72
N CYS A 19 25.25 -41.40 -20.94
CA CYS A 19 25.19 -41.10 -19.50
C CYS A 19 25.71 -39.71 -19.10
N GLY A 20 26.08 -38.83 -20.05
CA GLY A 20 26.66 -37.52 -19.70
C GLY A 20 25.73 -36.32 -19.82
N ALA A 21 24.67 -36.36 -20.64
CA ALA A 21 23.86 -35.20 -20.97
C ALA A 21 22.70 -34.94 -19.98
N ARG A 22 22.22 -35.97 -19.28
CA ARG A 22 21.07 -35.78 -18.32
C ARG A 22 21.50 -35.19 -16.99
N SER A 23 22.71 -35.46 -16.49
CA SER A 23 23.16 -34.89 -15.21
C SER A 23 23.55 -33.41 -15.32
N HIS A 24 24.04 -32.97 -16.49
CA HIS A 24 24.43 -31.56 -16.70
C HIS A 24 23.19 -30.65 -16.84
N ASN A 25 22.14 -31.11 -17.52
CA ASN A 25 20.88 -30.35 -17.63
C ASN A 25 20.10 -30.27 -16.31
N GLN A 26 20.16 -31.31 -15.46
CA GLN A 26 19.49 -31.25 -14.14
C GLN A 26 20.23 -30.32 -13.18
N ASN A 27 21.55 -30.23 -13.22
CA ASN A 27 22.32 -29.29 -12.41
C ASN A 27 22.13 -27.84 -12.88
N MET A 28 22.09 -27.58 -14.18
CA MET A 28 21.81 -26.23 -14.71
C MET A 28 20.38 -25.75 -14.39
N ASN A 29 19.39 -26.64 -14.45
CA ASN A 29 18.02 -26.29 -14.03
C ASN A 29 17.93 -26.04 -12.51
N ALA A 30 18.56 -26.87 -11.69
CA ALA A 30 18.58 -26.68 -10.23
C ALA A 30 19.33 -25.40 -9.82
N GLU A 31 20.39 -25.04 -10.55
CA GLU A 31 21.16 -23.82 -10.31
C GLU A 31 20.42 -22.57 -10.82
N SER A 32 19.72 -22.65 -11.95
CA SER A 32 18.84 -21.58 -12.44
C SER A 32 17.61 -21.39 -11.56
N GLU A 33 17.01 -22.48 -11.03
CA GLU A 33 15.92 -22.40 -10.05
C GLU A 33 16.40 -21.84 -8.70
N LYS A 34 17.63 -22.17 -8.28
CA LYS A 34 18.24 -21.64 -7.06
C LYS A 34 18.63 -20.17 -7.22
N LEU A 35 19.13 -19.75 -8.37
CA LEU A 35 19.41 -18.35 -8.73
C LEU A 35 18.10 -17.55 -8.85
N ALA A 36 17.07 -18.08 -9.51
CA ALA A 36 15.74 -17.46 -9.56
C ALA A 36 15.13 -17.31 -8.16
N LYS A 37 15.32 -18.31 -7.29
CA LYS A 37 14.83 -18.24 -5.90
C LYS A 37 15.63 -17.26 -5.02
N ILE A 38 16.91 -17.01 -5.33
CA ILE A 38 17.75 -16.00 -4.67
C ILE A 38 17.38 -14.58 -5.17
N GLU A 39 17.07 -14.45 -6.47
CA GLU A 39 16.58 -13.19 -7.05
C GLU A 39 15.17 -12.79 -6.54
N MET A 40 14.39 -13.75 -6.06
CA MET A 40 13.01 -13.56 -5.55
C MET A 40 12.94 -13.44 -4.01
N SER A 41 14.06 -13.30 -3.30
CA SER A 41 13.99 -13.10 -1.84
C SER A 41 13.30 -11.76 -1.52
N VAL A 42 12.30 -11.77 -0.64
CA VAL A 42 11.62 -10.54 -0.19
C VAL A 42 12.63 -9.60 0.47
N PRO A 43 12.69 -8.30 0.11
CA PRO A 43 13.54 -7.34 0.79
C PRO A 43 13.18 -7.20 2.26
N VAL A 44 14.15 -6.82 3.08
CA VAL A 44 13.90 -6.47 4.48
C VAL A 44 13.45 -5.02 4.54
N PHE A 45 12.34 -4.78 5.23
CA PHE A 45 11.81 -3.44 5.45
C PHE A 45 12.64 -2.71 6.51
N GLU A 46 13.02 -1.47 6.21
CA GLU A 46 13.81 -0.61 7.09
C GLU A 46 12.91 0.42 7.79
N GLU A 47 12.52 0.12 9.02
CA GLU A 47 11.62 0.95 9.83
C GLU A 47 12.16 2.36 10.11
N ASP A 48 13.49 2.49 10.23
CA ASP A 48 14.14 3.80 10.40
C ASP A 48 14.00 4.68 9.17
N SER A 49 14.01 4.09 7.97
CA SER A 49 13.78 4.81 6.72
C SER A 49 12.33 5.30 6.63
N ALA A 50 11.35 4.44 6.94
CA ALA A 50 9.94 4.82 6.97
C ALA A 50 9.68 5.95 7.98
N TYR A 51 10.20 5.82 9.20
CA TYR A 51 10.11 6.87 10.24
C TYR A 51 10.71 8.20 9.77
N LYS A 52 11.86 8.16 9.09
CA LYS A 52 12.49 9.36 8.52
C LYS A 52 11.63 10.02 7.46
N TYR A 53 10.98 9.25 6.58
CA TYR A 53 10.04 9.78 5.59
C TYR A 53 8.81 10.43 6.25
N MET A 54 8.33 9.87 7.36
CA MET A 54 7.27 10.50 8.16
C MET A 54 7.74 11.83 8.75
N GLN A 55 8.90 11.85 9.41
CA GLN A 55 9.46 13.07 9.98
C GLN A 55 9.62 14.17 8.93
N GLN A 56 10.12 13.85 7.74
CA GLN A 56 10.25 14.81 6.65
C GLN A 56 8.90 15.40 6.21
N GLN A 57 7.81 14.63 6.22
CA GLN A 57 6.47 15.13 5.93
C GLN A 57 5.98 16.07 7.04
N VAL A 58 6.15 15.68 8.29
CA VAL A 58 5.75 16.44 9.47
C VAL A 58 6.54 17.76 9.58
N ASP A 59 7.81 17.77 9.19
CA ASP A 59 8.68 18.97 9.20
C ASP A 59 8.17 20.07 8.23
N PHE A 60 7.36 19.75 7.21
CA PHE A 60 6.68 20.76 6.40
C PHE A 60 5.55 21.49 7.15
N GLY A 61 5.08 20.93 8.27
CA GLY A 61 3.93 21.40 9.02
C GLY A 61 2.61 20.81 8.55
N PHE A 62 1.52 21.53 8.78
CA PHE A 62 0.16 21.08 8.44
C PHE A 62 -0.04 20.97 6.92
N ARG A 63 -0.24 19.74 6.44
CA ARG A 63 -0.37 19.41 5.01
C ARG A 63 -1.80 19.63 4.48
N ILE A 64 -2.45 20.68 4.99
CA ILE A 64 -3.83 21.02 4.64
C ILE A 64 -3.88 21.52 3.19
N PRO A 65 -4.81 21.04 2.35
CA PRO A 65 -4.98 21.50 0.99
C PRO A 65 -5.00 23.04 0.85
N ASN A 66 -4.44 23.56 -0.23
CA ASN A 66 -4.27 24.99 -0.54
C ASN A 66 -3.15 25.71 0.24
N THR A 67 -2.53 25.14 1.27
CA THR A 67 -1.45 25.79 2.05
C THR A 67 -0.08 25.73 1.36
N PRO A 68 0.88 26.57 1.77
CA PRO A 68 2.27 26.42 1.31
C PRO A 68 2.93 25.09 1.71
N ALA A 69 2.66 24.58 2.93
CA ALA A 69 3.16 23.30 3.41
C ALA A 69 2.68 22.14 2.51
N HIS A 70 1.37 22.11 2.19
CA HIS A 70 0.77 21.16 1.28
C HIS A 70 1.47 21.16 -0.10
N ARG A 71 1.69 22.34 -0.71
CA ARG A 71 2.39 22.43 -2.00
C ARG A 71 3.85 21.94 -1.92
N ALA A 72 4.54 22.21 -0.81
CA ALA A 72 5.92 21.77 -0.61
C ALA A 72 6.00 20.27 -0.41
N THR A 73 5.09 19.70 0.39
CA THR A 73 4.99 18.25 0.60
C THR A 73 4.67 17.51 -0.69
N ALA A 74 3.72 18.01 -1.51
CA ALA A 74 3.41 17.38 -2.79
C ALA A 74 4.64 17.26 -3.71
N LYS A 75 5.48 18.32 -3.77
CA LYS A 75 6.73 18.30 -4.53
C LYS A 75 7.73 17.30 -3.95
N PHE A 76 7.86 17.26 -2.64
CA PHE A 76 8.73 16.31 -1.95
C PHE A 76 8.32 14.87 -2.27
N LEU A 77 7.05 14.51 -2.10
CA LEU A 77 6.54 13.17 -2.35
C LEU A 77 6.76 12.72 -3.80
N ALA A 78 6.48 13.59 -4.76
CA ALA A 78 6.73 13.32 -6.17
C ALA A 78 8.23 13.08 -6.43
N SER A 79 9.11 13.94 -5.89
CA SER A 79 10.56 13.81 -6.06
C SER A 79 11.13 12.55 -5.40
N GLU A 80 10.56 12.09 -4.29
CA GLU A 80 10.96 10.84 -3.65
C GLU A 80 10.59 9.62 -4.50
N LEU A 81 9.37 9.58 -5.05
CA LEU A 81 8.96 8.52 -5.97
C LEU A 81 9.85 8.49 -7.23
N GLU A 82 10.17 9.67 -7.83
CA GLU A 82 11.11 9.79 -8.96
C GLU A 82 12.50 9.29 -8.57
N ARG A 83 13.02 9.69 -7.41
CA ARG A 83 14.32 9.24 -6.87
C ARG A 83 14.37 7.72 -6.73
N HIS A 84 13.25 7.11 -6.40
CA HIS A 84 13.06 5.67 -6.32
C HIS A 84 12.64 5.01 -7.65
N LYS A 85 12.85 5.71 -8.78
CA LYS A 85 12.67 5.20 -10.15
C LYS A 85 11.23 4.88 -10.54
N ALA A 86 10.24 5.44 -9.88
CA ALA A 86 8.86 5.38 -10.35
C ALA A 86 8.67 6.28 -11.60
N ASP A 87 7.79 5.86 -12.50
CA ASP A 87 7.18 6.76 -13.48
C ASP A 87 6.10 7.58 -12.77
N VAL A 88 6.35 8.90 -12.59
CA VAL A 88 5.53 9.74 -11.70
C VAL A 88 4.55 10.58 -12.52
N PHE A 89 3.30 10.58 -12.08
CA PHE A 89 2.23 11.44 -12.59
C PHE A 89 1.52 12.16 -11.43
N ILE A 90 1.45 13.49 -11.51
CA ILE A 90 0.68 14.30 -10.55
C ILE A 90 -0.68 14.62 -11.18
N GLN A 91 -1.75 14.12 -10.58
CA GLN A 91 -3.11 14.45 -10.97
C GLN A 91 -3.59 15.65 -10.16
N GLU A 92 -3.65 16.82 -10.79
CA GLU A 92 -4.25 18.01 -10.18
C GLU A 92 -5.77 17.98 -10.33
N ALA A 93 -6.47 18.24 -9.24
CA ALA A 93 -7.91 18.24 -9.16
C ALA A 93 -8.44 19.48 -8.40
N ARG A 94 -9.59 19.96 -8.82
CA ARG A 94 -10.37 20.94 -8.05
C ARG A 94 -11.61 20.25 -7.52
N VAL A 95 -11.66 20.04 -6.22
CA VAL A 95 -12.77 19.37 -5.55
C VAL A 95 -13.43 20.33 -4.56
N ALA A 96 -14.73 20.20 -4.36
CA ALA A 96 -15.47 21.01 -3.40
C ALA A 96 -15.58 20.27 -2.08
N ALA A 97 -15.11 20.88 -0.99
CA ALA A 97 -15.30 20.38 0.36
C ALA A 97 -16.76 20.58 0.84
N TYR A 98 -17.08 19.99 1.97
CA TYR A 98 -18.42 20.02 2.59
C TYR A 98 -18.97 21.45 2.81
N ASP A 99 -18.11 22.42 3.02
CA ASP A 99 -18.44 23.84 3.27
C ASP A 99 -18.42 24.71 2.00
N GLY A 100 -18.21 24.11 0.83
CA GLY A 100 -18.09 24.77 -0.46
C GLY A 100 -16.69 25.30 -0.77
N THR A 101 -15.72 25.11 0.11
CA THR A 101 -14.31 25.47 -0.16
C THR A 101 -13.79 24.65 -1.33
N ILE A 102 -13.15 25.31 -2.30
CA ILE A 102 -12.51 24.63 -3.43
C ILE A 102 -11.10 24.27 -3.04
N LEU A 103 -10.82 22.97 -2.96
CA LEU A 103 -9.53 22.39 -2.68
C LEU A 103 -8.79 22.11 -4.01
N ASN A 104 -7.52 22.57 -4.11
CA ASN A 104 -6.65 22.26 -5.23
C ASN A 104 -5.84 21.01 -4.87
N ALA A 105 -6.49 19.86 -4.95
CA ALA A 105 -5.93 18.58 -4.58
C ALA A 105 -4.89 18.09 -5.59
N LYS A 106 -3.95 17.26 -5.12
CA LYS A 106 -2.84 16.68 -5.89
C LYS A 106 -2.67 15.20 -5.53
N ASN A 107 -3.29 14.31 -6.29
CA ASN A 107 -2.98 12.90 -6.19
C ASN A 107 -1.63 12.62 -6.86
N ILE A 108 -0.73 11.96 -6.14
CA ILE A 108 0.63 11.69 -6.61
C ILE A 108 0.74 10.19 -6.89
N ILE A 109 0.99 9.84 -8.15
CA ILE A 109 1.01 8.47 -8.64
C ILE A 109 2.42 8.10 -9.06
N GLY A 110 2.98 7.03 -8.49
CA GLY A 110 4.23 6.43 -8.90
C GLY A 110 4.01 5.03 -9.45
N SER A 111 4.41 4.77 -10.69
CA SER A 111 4.22 3.48 -11.36
C SER A 111 5.56 2.77 -11.56
N TYR A 112 5.62 1.49 -11.16
CA TYR A 112 6.73 0.58 -11.42
C TYR A 112 6.29 -0.48 -12.42
N SER A 113 7.14 -0.80 -13.39
CA SER A 113 6.81 -1.68 -14.53
C SER A 113 5.47 -1.31 -15.16
N PRO A 114 5.32 -0.07 -15.67
CA PRO A 114 4.05 0.45 -16.17
C PRO A 114 3.50 -0.30 -17.38
N GLU A 115 4.32 -1.05 -18.09
CA GLU A 115 3.95 -1.93 -19.21
C GLU A 115 3.22 -3.20 -18.77
N LYS A 116 3.39 -3.64 -17.51
CA LYS A 116 2.72 -4.83 -16.98
C LYS A 116 1.23 -4.52 -16.74
N LYS A 117 0.36 -5.34 -17.33
CA LYS A 117 -1.09 -5.24 -17.11
C LYS A 117 -1.52 -5.81 -15.77
N ASP A 118 -0.78 -6.81 -15.29
CA ASP A 118 -1.00 -7.45 -14.01
C ASP A 118 -0.29 -6.64 -12.93
N ARG A 119 -1.06 -5.95 -12.08
CA ARG A 119 -0.54 -4.98 -11.12
C ARG A 119 -1.31 -4.96 -9.80
N VAL A 120 -0.63 -4.50 -8.76
CA VAL A 120 -1.19 -4.22 -7.43
C VAL A 120 -1.16 -2.71 -7.19
N LEU A 121 -2.21 -2.21 -6.57
CA LEU A 121 -2.35 -0.83 -6.14
C LEU A 121 -2.06 -0.73 -4.64
N LEU A 122 -1.06 0.08 -4.26
CA LEU A 122 -0.77 0.47 -2.88
C LEU A 122 -1.11 1.94 -2.72
N PHE A 123 -1.80 2.33 -1.67
CA PHE A 123 -2.19 3.72 -1.51
C PHE A 123 -2.30 4.15 -0.05
N ALA A 124 -2.22 5.45 0.17
CA ALA A 124 -2.39 6.15 1.43
C ALA A 124 -2.81 7.58 1.15
N HIS A 125 -3.48 8.26 2.07
CA HIS A 125 -3.64 9.71 1.98
C HIS A 125 -2.41 10.41 2.55
N TRP A 126 -2.17 11.66 2.11
CA TRP A 126 -0.98 12.42 2.52
C TRP A 126 -1.28 13.80 3.10
N ASP A 127 -2.50 14.29 2.95
CA ASP A 127 -2.95 15.51 3.61
C ASP A 127 -3.11 15.31 5.11
N SER A 128 -3.31 16.37 5.85
CA SER A 128 -3.62 16.32 7.28
C SER A 128 -4.86 17.16 7.59
N ARG A 129 -5.59 16.72 8.61
CA ARG A 129 -6.86 17.31 9.02
C ARG A 129 -6.70 18.75 9.46
N PRO A 130 -7.58 19.66 9.01
CA PRO A 130 -7.60 21.07 9.47
C PRO A 130 -8.22 21.25 10.86
N TYR A 131 -8.72 20.21 11.49
CA TYR A 131 -9.46 20.24 12.72
C TYR A 131 -9.02 19.14 13.69
N ALA A 132 -8.75 19.51 14.97
CA ALA A 132 -8.58 18.55 16.05
C ALA A 132 -9.93 18.26 16.72
N ASP A 133 -10.91 17.84 15.93
CA ASP A 133 -12.32 17.81 16.36
C ASP A 133 -12.67 16.64 17.29
N ASN A 134 -11.72 15.69 17.50
CA ASN A 134 -11.80 14.65 18.53
C ASN A 134 -10.92 14.94 19.76
N ASP A 135 -10.26 16.11 19.81
CA ASP A 135 -9.45 16.52 20.98
C ASP A 135 -10.33 16.64 22.24
N PRO A 136 -9.89 16.10 23.39
CA PRO A 136 -10.65 16.18 24.64
C PRO A 136 -10.90 17.63 25.11
N ASP A 137 -10.00 18.57 24.75
CA ASP A 137 -10.23 20.01 24.99
C ASP A 137 -10.91 20.64 23.76
N LYS A 138 -12.19 20.98 23.91
CA LYS A 138 -12.99 21.64 22.85
C LYS A 138 -12.39 22.94 22.33
N ALA A 139 -11.52 23.61 23.09
CA ALA A 139 -10.81 24.80 22.63
C ALA A 139 -9.80 24.48 21.49
N ASN A 140 -9.47 23.22 21.31
CA ASN A 140 -8.58 22.75 20.25
C ASN A 140 -9.32 22.35 18.96
N HIS A 141 -10.63 22.16 18.99
CA HIS A 141 -11.39 21.55 17.88
C HIS A 141 -11.21 22.28 16.53
N GLN A 142 -10.93 23.58 16.53
CA GLN A 142 -10.69 24.35 15.30
C GLN A 142 -9.20 24.52 14.96
N LYS A 143 -8.31 23.80 15.65
CA LYS A 143 -6.88 23.81 15.35
C LYS A 143 -6.53 22.64 14.43
N PRO A 144 -5.57 22.83 13.52
CA PRO A 144 -5.09 21.73 12.68
C PRO A 144 -4.29 20.70 13.47
N ILE A 145 -4.29 19.46 13.01
CA ILE A 145 -3.44 18.40 13.56
C ILE A 145 -2.19 18.21 12.73
N MET A 146 -1.16 17.63 13.34
CA MET A 146 0.10 17.33 12.64
C MET A 146 -0.04 16.11 11.71
N GLY A 147 -0.94 15.18 12.04
CA GLY A 147 -1.21 14.00 11.22
C GLY A 147 0.01 13.12 11.03
N ALA A 148 0.72 12.79 12.14
CA ALA A 148 1.89 11.93 12.06
C ALA A 148 1.51 10.48 11.79
N ASN A 149 0.48 9.98 12.50
CA ASN A 149 -0.09 8.67 12.24
C ASN A 149 -1.11 8.77 11.09
N ASP A 150 -1.96 9.77 11.12
CA ASP A 150 -3.06 10.07 10.22
C ASP A 150 -2.60 11.06 9.12
N GLY A 151 -2.22 10.63 8.10
CA GLY A 151 -1.82 10.29 6.80
C GLY A 151 -0.31 10.10 6.64
N ALA A 152 0.61 10.66 7.50
CA ALA A 152 2.04 10.54 7.22
C ALA A 152 2.57 9.12 7.40
N SER A 153 1.94 8.26 8.22
CA SER A 153 2.43 6.91 8.49
C SER A 153 2.30 6.00 7.26
N GLY A 154 1.13 5.95 6.63
CA GLY A 154 0.93 5.17 5.42
C GLY A 154 1.86 5.58 4.29
N VAL A 155 2.02 6.89 4.08
CA VAL A 155 2.96 7.44 3.09
C VAL A 155 4.41 7.09 3.44
N GLY A 156 4.82 7.17 4.71
CA GLY A 156 6.17 6.82 5.15
C GLY A 156 6.52 5.36 4.85
N VAL A 157 5.58 4.44 5.13
CA VAL A 157 5.72 3.01 4.79
C VAL A 157 5.80 2.82 3.28
N LEU A 158 4.94 3.47 2.50
CA LEU A 158 4.92 3.33 1.04
C LEU A 158 6.16 3.93 0.36
N LEU A 159 6.77 4.99 0.91
CA LEU A 159 8.04 5.53 0.40
C LEU A 159 9.22 4.56 0.64
N GLU A 160 9.24 3.86 1.78
CA GLU A 160 10.25 2.83 2.00
C GLU A 160 10.02 1.61 1.07
N ILE A 161 8.76 1.21 0.85
CA ILE A 161 8.41 0.20 -0.15
C ILE A 161 8.84 0.66 -1.55
N ALA A 162 8.60 1.93 -1.90
CA ALA A 162 9.04 2.54 -3.17
C ALA A 162 10.55 2.42 -3.37
N ARG A 163 11.34 2.71 -2.32
CA ARG A 163 12.80 2.58 -2.35
C ARG A 163 13.21 1.14 -2.65
N LEU A 164 12.65 0.18 -1.94
CA LEU A 164 12.98 -1.24 -2.10
C LEU A 164 12.53 -1.79 -3.46
N VAL A 165 11.34 -1.41 -3.93
CA VAL A 165 10.85 -1.77 -5.27
C VAL A 165 11.72 -1.14 -6.37
N GLY A 166 12.16 0.10 -6.20
CA GLY A 166 13.08 0.78 -7.13
C GLY A 166 14.48 0.15 -7.20
N GLU A 167 14.94 -0.50 -6.13
CA GLU A 167 16.19 -1.27 -6.09
C GLU A 167 16.01 -2.65 -6.75
N ARG A 168 14.87 -3.29 -6.51
CA ARG A 168 14.56 -4.62 -7.05
C ARG A 168 13.06 -4.75 -7.34
N LEU A 169 12.71 -4.79 -8.61
CA LEU A 169 11.33 -4.90 -9.07
C LEU A 169 10.72 -6.29 -8.74
N PRO A 170 9.49 -6.34 -8.24
CA PRO A 170 8.74 -7.59 -8.13
C PRO A 170 8.28 -8.09 -9.52
N ASN A 171 7.78 -9.32 -9.59
CA ASN A 171 7.29 -9.90 -10.85
C ASN A 171 6.03 -9.22 -11.39
N ILE A 172 5.31 -8.50 -10.56
CA ILE A 172 4.08 -7.78 -10.87
C ILE A 172 4.35 -6.27 -11.04
N GLY A 173 3.49 -5.55 -11.76
CA GLY A 173 3.50 -4.09 -11.77
C GLY A 173 2.99 -3.54 -10.43
N ILE A 174 3.57 -2.44 -9.97
CA ILE A 174 3.13 -1.77 -8.75
C ILE A 174 2.77 -0.32 -9.09
N ASP A 175 1.60 0.13 -8.64
CA ASP A 175 1.28 1.54 -8.53
C ASP A 175 1.19 1.94 -7.07
N ILE A 176 1.86 3.04 -6.73
CA ILE A 176 1.74 3.70 -5.43
C ILE A 176 1.02 5.01 -5.67
N ILE A 177 -0.10 5.23 -4.97
CA ILE A 177 -0.86 6.48 -5.05
C ILE A 177 -0.93 7.12 -3.66
N PHE A 178 -0.48 8.36 -3.58
CA PHE A 178 -0.74 9.21 -2.43
C PHE A 178 -1.95 10.09 -2.76
N PHE A 179 -3.09 9.78 -2.15
CA PHE A 179 -4.32 10.53 -2.33
C PHE A 179 -4.33 11.80 -1.48
N ASP A 180 -4.98 12.83 -1.97
CA ASP A 180 -5.07 14.14 -1.35
C ASP A 180 -6.51 14.46 -0.96
N ALA A 181 -6.67 15.37 0.01
CA ALA A 181 -7.99 15.81 0.48
C ALA A 181 -8.89 14.64 0.92
N GLU A 182 -8.28 13.64 1.56
CA GLU A 182 -9.01 12.59 2.26
C GLU A 182 -9.63 13.17 3.51
N ASP A 183 -8.82 13.86 4.33
CA ASP A 183 -9.11 14.23 5.71
C ASP A 183 -9.71 15.64 5.89
N TYR A 184 -10.23 16.22 4.79
CA TYR A 184 -10.98 17.49 4.81
C TYR A 184 -12.50 17.26 4.98
N GLY A 185 -12.90 16.15 5.59
CA GLY A 185 -14.29 15.80 5.82
C GLY A 185 -15.00 16.66 6.86
N GLN A 186 -16.32 16.52 6.96
CA GLN A 186 -17.15 17.26 7.90
C GLN A 186 -16.68 17.08 9.35
N PRO A 187 -16.34 18.15 10.08
CA PRO A 187 -15.99 18.03 11.49
C PRO A 187 -17.23 17.87 12.39
N TYR A 188 -17.07 17.27 13.56
CA TYR A 188 -18.17 17.05 14.51
C TYR A 188 -18.93 18.31 14.94
N PHE A 189 -18.31 19.49 14.85
CA PHE A 189 -18.98 20.75 15.19
C PHE A 189 -19.75 21.39 14.00
N TYR A 190 -19.71 20.80 12.80
CA TYR A 190 -20.47 21.27 11.65
C TYR A 190 -21.99 21.14 11.90
N LYS A 191 -22.75 22.17 11.53
CA LYS A 191 -24.20 22.24 11.77
C LYS A 191 -25.05 22.10 10.51
N GLY A 192 -24.42 21.87 9.36
CA GLY A 192 -25.11 21.63 8.10
C GLY A 192 -25.62 20.18 7.99
N PRO A 193 -26.20 19.82 6.83
CA PRO A 193 -26.60 18.46 6.53
C PRO A 193 -25.42 17.50 6.59
N ASP A 194 -25.66 16.31 7.11
CA ASP A 194 -24.69 15.24 7.10
C ASP A 194 -24.38 14.78 5.67
N ASN A 195 -23.10 14.54 5.37
CA ASN A 195 -22.63 14.09 4.07
C ASN A 195 -21.50 13.08 4.25
N GLU A 196 -21.83 11.80 4.19
CA GLU A 196 -20.87 10.70 4.27
C GLU A 196 -19.82 10.73 3.14
N ASP A 197 -20.14 11.34 1.99
CA ASP A 197 -19.19 11.48 0.87
C ASP A 197 -18.36 12.78 0.97
N SER A 198 -18.23 13.39 2.17
CA SER A 198 -17.35 14.56 2.40
C SER A 198 -15.87 14.20 2.54
N TRP A 199 -15.54 12.92 2.67
CA TRP A 199 -14.20 12.36 2.86
C TRP A 199 -13.62 11.85 1.55
N ALA A 200 -12.32 11.55 1.52
CA ALA A 200 -11.64 10.91 0.39
C ALA A 200 -11.84 11.61 -0.97
N LEU A 201 -11.89 12.94 -0.99
CA LEU A 201 -12.27 13.71 -2.18
C LEU A 201 -11.29 13.52 -3.35
N GLY A 202 -10.00 13.35 -3.07
CA GLY A 202 -8.98 13.06 -4.09
C GLY A 202 -9.18 11.69 -4.72
N THR A 203 -9.52 10.68 -3.93
CA THR A 203 -9.81 9.33 -4.42
C THR A 203 -11.13 9.28 -5.19
N GLN A 204 -12.15 9.97 -4.74
CA GLN A 204 -13.40 10.14 -5.49
C GLN A 204 -13.12 10.73 -6.89
N TYR A 205 -12.28 11.77 -6.95
CA TYR A 205 -11.89 12.36 -8.23
C TYR A 205 -11.11 11.37 -9.10
N TRP A 206 -10.13 10.66 -8.52
CA TRP A 206 -9.31 9.70 -9.24
C TRP A 206 -10.12 8.52 -9.76
N THR A 207 -11.03 7.97 -8.99
CA THR A 207 -11.88 6.84 -9.41
C THR A 207 -12.79 7.20 -10.56
N ALA A 208 -13.28 8.45 -10.60
CA ALA A 208 -14.06 8.97 -11.73
C ALA A 208 -13.19 9.29 -12.97
N ARG A 209 -11.91 9.59 -12.79
CA ARG A 209 -10.96 10.02 -13.83
C ARG A 209 -9.57 9.42 -13.56
N PRO A 210 -9.38 8.11 -13.70
CA PRO A 210 -8.11 7.47 -13.42
C PRO A 210 -7.01 8.02 -14.35
N HIS A 211 -5.78 8.04 -13.86
CA HIS A 211 -4.60 8.55 -14.56
C HIS A 211 -4.28 7.84 -15.88
N ARG A 212 -4.85 6.66 -16.07
CA ARG A 212 -4.77 5.88 -17.33
C ARG A 212 -6.18 5.44 -17.74
N PRO A 213 -6.56 5.61 -19.01
CA PRO A 213 -7.84 5.11 -19.51
C PRO A 213 -8.00 3.61 -19.29
N GLY A 214 -9.12 3.20 -18.67
CA GLY A 214 -9.37 1.79 -18.38
C GLY A 214 -8.44 1.16 -17.34
N TYR A 215 -7.89 1.97 -16.44
CA TYR A 215 -7.02 1.52 -15.35
C TYR A 215 -7.63 0.34 -14.58
N ARG A 216 -6.82 -0.67 -14.31
CA ARG A 216 -7.18 -1.83 -13.51
C ARG A 216 -5.99 -2.29 -12.68
N ALA A 217 -6.27 -2.79 -11.49
CA ALA A 217 -5.34 -3.54 -10.66
C ALA A 217 -6.02 -4.84 -10.21
N ARG A 218 -5.24 -5.86 -9.85
CA ARG A 218 -5.77 -7.11 -9.30
C ARG A 218 -6.49 -6.84 -7.98
N TYR A 219 -5.89 -6.00 -7.16
CA TYR A 219 -6.42 -5.54 -5.88
C TYR A 219 -5.67 -4.30 -5.42
N GLY A 220 -6.19 -3.67 -4.37
CA GLY A 220 -5.58 -2.54 -3.68
C GLY A 220 -5.35 -2.83 -2.20
N ILE A 221 -4.34 -2.17 -1.62
CA ILE A 221 -4.07 -2.13 -0.18
C ILE A 221 -3.90 -0.67 0.22
N LEU A 222 -4.83 -0.17 1.02
CA LEU A 222 -4.75 1.11 1.71
C LEU A 222 -3.93 0.94 3.00
N LEU A 223 -3.09 1.91 3.30
CA LEU A 223 -2.40 2.04 4.57
C LEU A 223 -2.82 3.35 5.22
N ASP A 224 -3.65 3.26 6.25
CA ASP A 224 -4.05 4.41 7.04
C ASP A 224 -3.79 4.19 8.53
N MET A 225 -3.23 5.19 9.22
CA MET A 225 -2.88 5.12 10.64
C MET A 225 -2.08 3.86 11.03
N VAL A 226 -1.00 3.57 10.28
CA VAL A 226 -0.20 2.33 10.41
C VAL A 226 1.09 2.49 11.22
N GLY A 227 1.24 3.59 11.97
CA GLY A 227 2.46 3.91 12.71
C GLY A 227 2.31 4.03 14.23
N GLY A 228 1.09 4.01 14.77
CA GLY A 228 0.85 4.28 16.18
C GLY A 228 1.40 3.22 17.15
N LYS A 229 1.75 3.64 18.36
CA LYS A 229 2.09 2.72 19.45
C LYS A 229 0.92 1.82 19.79
N ASP A 230 1.23 0.57 20.14
CA ASP A 230 0.26 -0.46 20.53
C ASP A 230 -0.85 -0.70 19.48
N ALA A 231 -0.55 -0.40 18.20
CA ALA A 231 -1.51 -0.54 17.13
C ALA A 231 -2.03 -1.98 16.98
N ILE A 232 -3.32 -2.10 16.79
CA ILE A 232 -4.02 -3.35 16.44
C ILE A 232 -4.76 -3.11 15.14
N PHE A 233 -4.52 -3.99 14.16
CA PHE A 233 -5.22 -4.02 12.87
C PHE A 233 -6.24 -5.15 12.93
N ALA A 234 -7.52 -4.78 13.07
CA ALA A 234 -8.65 -5.71 12.97
C ALA A 234 -9.07 -5.85 11.50
N ARG A 235 -9.92 -6.83 11.21
CA ARG A 235 -10.48 -7.01 9.85
C ARG A 235 -11.58 -5.99 9.62
N GLU A 236 -11.27 -4.91 8.92
CA GLU A 236 -12.20 -3.83 8.61
C GLU A 236 -13.38 -4.34 7.78
N GLY A 237 -14.58 -3.81 8.00
CA GLY A 237 -15.84 -4.37 7.52
C GLY A 237 -16.04 -4.29 6.02
N PHE A 238 -15.71 -3.16 5.36
CA PHE A 238 -15.79 -3.06 3.89
C PHE A 238 -14.70 -3.89 3.22
N SER A 239 -13.51 -3.97 3.80
CA SER A 239 -12.44 -4.86 3.35
C SER A 239 -12.89 -6.32 3.33
N GLN A 240 -13.57 -6.78 4.39
CA GLN A 240 -14.15 -8.12 4.43
C GLN A 240 -15.26 -8.31 3.41
N ARG A 241 -16.07 -7.29 3.19
CA ARG A 241 -17.20 -7.36 2.24
C ARG A 241 -16.76 -7.41 0.79
N TYR A 242 -15.75 -6.61 0.41
CA TYR A 242 -15.35 -6.43 -0.99
C TYR A 242 -14.14 -7.28 -1.39
N ALA A 243 -13.25 -7.59 -0.46
CA ALA A 243 -11.94 -8.16 -0.72
C ALA A 243 -11.48 -9.18 0.33
N SER A 244 -12.40 -10.02 0.87
CA SER A 244 -12.11 -10.98 1.96
C SER A 244 -10.90 -11.86 1.67
N GLY A 245 -10.74 -12.35 0.42
CA GLY A 245 -9.60 -13.19 0.03
C GLY A 245 -8.25 -12.46 0.10
N ILE A 246 -8.22 -11.15 -0.17
CA ILE A 246 -7.01 -10.32 -0.02
C ILE A 246 -6.74 -10.05 1.45
N ASN A 247 -7.79 -9.77 2.23
CA ASN A 247 -7.70 -9.61 3.67
C ASN A 247 -7.12 -10.88 4.33
N ASP A 248 -7.63 -12.07 3.98
CA ASP A 248 -7.10 -13.35 4.46
C ASP A 248 -5.63 -13.57 4.06
N LYS A 249 -5.25 -13.21 2.83
CA LYS A 249 -3.88 -13.31 2.32
C LYS A 249 -2.92 -12.46 3.15
N VAL A 250 -3.27 -11.18 3.42
CA VAL A 250 -2.45 -10.23 4.17
C VAL A 250 -2.33 -10.65 5.64
N TRP A 251 -3.43 -10.94 6.33
CA TRP A 251 -3.41 -11.38 7.73
C TRP A 251 -2.65 -12.70 7.91
N SER A 252 -2.81 -13.64 6.98
CA SER A 252 -2.05 -14.89 7.01
C SER A 252 -0.55 -14.67 6.81
N ALA A 253 -0.15 -13.72 5.95
CA ALA A 253 1.26 -13.36 5.78
C ALA A 253 1.83 -12.74 7.06
N ALA A 254 1.13 -11.80 7.67
CA ALA A 254 1.51 -11.18 8.94
C ALA A 254 1.70 -12.22 10.05
N GLN A 255 0.79 -13.20 10.15
CA GLN A 255 0.91 -14.31 11.13
C GLN A 255 2.17 -15.13 10.89
N ARG A 256 2.46 -15.51 9.62
CA ARG A 256 3.67 -16.29 9.27
C ARG A 256 4.97 -15.54 9.57
N LEU A 257 4.95 -14.20 9.44
CA LEU A 257 6.08 -13.33 9.74
C LEU A 257 6.25 -13.04 11.25
N GLY A 258 5.33 -13.51 12.11
CA GLY A 258 5.38 -13.27 13.54
C GLY A 258 4.73 -11.97 14.01
N TYR A 259 4.00 -11.28 13.12
CA TYR A 259 3.32 -10.01 13.41
C TYR A 259 1.88 -10.17 13.91
N GLY A 260 1.51 -11.36 14.37
CA GLY A 260 0.16 -11.66 14.86
C GLY A 260 -0.33 -10.80 16.04
N LYS A 261 0.56 -10.17 16.78
CA LYS A 261 0.20 -9.21 17.83
C LYS A 261 -0.41 -7.92 17.28
N TYR A 262 -0.03 -7.54 16.05
CA TYR A 262 -0.58 -6.36 15.36
C TYR A 262 -1.79 -6.72 14.49
N PHE A 263 -1.72 -7.79 13.72
CA PHE A 263 -2.77 -8.23 12.80
C PHE A 263 -3.66 -9.27 13.49
N VAL A 264 -4.73 -8.82 14.13
CA VAL A 264 -5.62 -9.70 14.92
C VAL A 264 -6.79 -10.21 14.08
N ASN A 265 -7.25 -11.45 14.40
CA ASN A 265 -8.38 -12.09 13.72
C ASN A 265 -9.72 -11.72 14.36
N THR A 266 -9.96 -10.45 14.61
CA THR A 266 -11.23 -9.91 15.10
C THR A 266 -11.87 -9.05 14.01
N GLU A 267 -13.20 -8.95 14.03
CA GLU A 267 -13.93 -8.03 13.18
C GLU A 267 -13.68 -6.60 13.66
N GLY A 268 -13.37 -5.69 12.71
CA GLY A 268 -13.33 -4.25 12.89
C GLY A 268 -14.66 -3.60 12.52
N GLY A 269 -14.76 -2.28 12.70
CA GLY A 269 -15.89 -1.48 12.24
C GLY A 269 -15.97 -1.40 10.71
N TYR A 270 -17.04 -0.76 10.21
CA TYR A 270 -17.12 -0.29 8.84
C TYR A 270 -16.62 1.15 8.79
N ILE A 271 -15.55 1.39 8.05
CA ILE A 271 -14.87 2.68 7.98
C ILE A 271 -14.99 3.22 6.56
N THR A 272 -15.55 4.44 6.42
CA THR A 272 -15.55 5.13 5.13
C THR A 272 -14.20 5.81 4.93
N ASP A 273 -13.44 5.31 3.95
CA ASP A 273 -12.10 5.74 3.63
C ASP A 273 -11.82 5.52 2.13
N ASP A 274 -10.65 5.87 1.65
CA ASP A 274 -10.20 5.79 0.25
C ASP A 274 -10.52 4.42 -0.40
N HIS A 275 -10.31 3.32 0.33
CA HIS A 275 -10.56 1.96 -0.18
C HIS A 275 -12.01 1.72 -0.58
N VAL A 276 -12.98 2.40 0.04
CA VAL A 276 -14.39 2.27 -0.30
C VAL A 276 -14.65 2.73 -1.73
N TYR A 277 -14.09 3.86 -2.12
CA TYR A 277 -14.25 4.42 -3.47
C TYR A 277 -13.48 3.60 -4.51
N VAL A 278 -12.29 3.10 -4.17
CA VAL A 278 -11.53 2.17 -5.03
C VAL A 278 -12.31 0.86 -5.25
N ASN A 279 -12.95 0.32 -4.21
CA ASN A 279 -13.85 -0.83 -4.32
C ASN A 279 -15.07 -0.54 -5.22
N ARG A 280 -15.70 0.63 -5.08
CA ARG A 280 -16.81 1.07 -5.94
C ARG A 280 -16.40 1.20 -7.41
N MET A 281 -15.14 1.51 -7.69
CA MET A 281 -14.55 1.49 -9.05
C MET A 281 -14.38 0.07 -9.62
N GLY A 282 -14.46 -0.96 -8.78
CA GLY A 282 -14.32 -2.38 -9.16
C GLY A 282 -12.92 -2.95 -8.98
N ILE A 283 -12.07 -2.34 -8.17
CA ILE A 283 -10.77 -2.86 -7.74
C ILE A 283 -10.92 -3.35 -6.29
N PRO A 284 -10.95 -4.68 -6.04
CA PRO A 284 -11.07 -5.22 -4.69
C PRO A 284 -9.95 -4.68 -3.81
N SER A 285 -10.28 -3.94 -2.76
CA SER A 285 -9.29 -3.26 -1.92
C SER A 285 -9.58 -3.46 -0.45
N ILE A 286 -8.50 -3.57 0.32
CA ILE A 286 -8.54 -3.64 1.78
C ILE A 286 -7.92 -2.38 2.38
N ASP A 287 -8.27 -2.15 3.63
CA ASP A 287 -7.70 -1.13 4.47
C ASP A 287 -6.96 -1.79 5.65
N ILE A 288 -5.69 -1.46 5.81
CA ILE A 288 -4.91 -1.76 7.01
C ILE A 288 -4.93 -0.49 7.85
N ILE A 289 -5.80 -0.47 8.85
CA ILE A 289 -6.06 0.70 9.68
C ILE A 289 -6.04 0.33 11.16
N GLN A 290 -5.45 1.21 11.99
CA GLN A 290 -5.43 1.01 13.44
C GLN A 290 -6.85 1.07 14.01
N TYR A 291 -7.20 0.05 14.79
CA TYR A 291 -8.50 -0.09 15.45
C TYR A 291 -8.32 -0.21 16.96
N ASP A 292 -9.08 0.56 17.73
CA ASP A 292 -9.11 0.46 19.20
C ASP A 292 -10.56 0.31 19.67
N PRO A 293 -11.01 -0.91 19.99
CA PRO A 293 -12.38 -1.17 20.43
C PRO A 293 -12.70 -0.57 21.82
N SER A 294 -11.70 -0.01 22.52
CA SER A 294 -11.90 0.63 23.82
C SER A 294 -12.36 2.10 23.71
N THR A 295 -12.31 2.68 22.52
CA THR A 295 -12.77 4.03 22.25
C THR A 295 -14.18 4.05 21.64
N GLU A 296 -14.90 5.17 21.75
CA GLU A 296 -16.22 5.32 21.16
C GLU A 296 -16.19 5.35 19.63
N THR A 297 -15.08 5.84 19.06
CA THR A 297 -14.91 5.98 17.60
C THR A 297 -14.39 4.70 16.93
N GLY A 298 -13.79 3.80 17.69
CA GLY A 298 -13.05 2.65 17.16
C GLY A 298 -11.63 2.98 16.71
N PHE A 299 -11.22 4.25 16.74
CA PHE A 299 -9.87 4.71 16.40
C PHE A 299 -9.01 4.91 17.66
N CYS A 300 -7.70 5.04 17.49
CA CYS A 300 -6.80 5.34 18.60
C CYS A 300 -7.13 6.68 19.25
N LYS A 301 -6.71 6.87 20.51
CA LYS A 301 -7.02 8.10 21.28
C LYS A 301 -6.42 9.36 20.69
N GLN A 302 -5.38 9.24 19.87
CA GLN A 302 -4.69 10.35 19.22
C GLN A 302 -5.38 10.79 17.92
N TRP A 303 -6.29 9.96 17.38
CA TRP A 303 -7.01 10.26 16.15
C TRP A 303 -7.76 11.58 16.24
N HIS A 304 -7.50 12.48 15.29
CA HIS A 304 -8.07 13.83 15.20
C HIS A 304 -7.85 14.69 16.45
N THR A 305 -6.69 14.53 17.10
CA THR A 305 -6.28 15.33 18.26
C THR A 305 -4.92 16.00 18.01
N LEU A 306 -4.56 16.98 18.87
CA LEU A 306 -3.23 17.59 18.83
C LEU A 306 -2.09 16.63 19.23
N ASP A 307 -2.43 15.46 19.78
CA ASP A 307 -1.46 14.43 20.20
C ASP A 307 -1.05 13.48 19.06
N ASP A 308 -1.62 13.63 17.86
CA ASP A 308 -1.15 12.91 16.66
C ASP A 308 0.16 13.49 16.14
N THR A 309 1.25 13.18 16.85
CA THR A 309 2.59 13.66 16.61
C THR A 309 3.59 12.50 16.47
N MET A 310 4.84 12.81 16.08
CA MET A 310 5.90 11.80 15.98
C MET A 310 6.20 11.08 17.29
N ASP A 311 5.86 11.66 18.44
CA ASP A 311 6.03 11.02 19.76
C ASP A 311 5.11 9.80 19.95
N PHE A 312 4.00 9.74 19.21
CA PHE A 312 3.08 8.61 19.20
C PHE A 312 3.55 7.46 18.31
N ILE A 313 4.52 7.67 17.44
CA ILE A 313 4.92 6.68 16.43
C ILE A 313 5.83 5.60 16.99
N ASP A 314 5.55 4.35 16.64
CA ASP A 314 6.33 3.15 16.95
C ASP A 314 6.89 2.52 15.67
N LYS A 315 8.20 2.42 15.57
CA LYS A 315 8.92 1.86 14.43
C LYS A 315 8.61 0.38 14.19
N GLU A 316 8.38 -0.38 15.27
CA GLU A 316 8.02 -1.81 15.15
C GLU A 316 6.64 -1.99 14.47
N THR A 317 5.72 -1.05 14.69
CA THR A 317 4.43 -1.03 13.98
C THR A 317 4.65 -0.79 12.48
N LEU A 318 5.46 0.20 12.12
CA LEU A 318 5.82 0.49 10.72
C LEU A 318 6.45 -0.74 10.05
N LYS A 319 7.38 -1.41 10.75
CA LYS A 319 8.03 -2.65 10.28
C LYS A 319 7.04 -3.77 10.04
N ALA A 320 6.13 -4.00 10.98
CA ALA A 320 5.14 -5.08 10.87
C ALA A 320 4.26 -4.89 9.64
N VAL A 321 3.80 -3.67 9.37
CA VAL A 321 2.99 -3.36 8.19
C VAL A 321 3.82 -3.42 6.91
N GLY A 322 4.94 -2.71 6.86
CA GLY A 322 5.78 -2.63 5.66
C GLY A 322 6.33 -3.99 5.21
N GLN A 323 6.84 -4.80 6.14
CA GLN A 323 7.32 -6.14 5.83
C GLN A 323 6.19 -7.06 5.35
N THR A 324 4.99 -6.93 5.93
CA THR A 324 3.82 -7.72 5.48
C THR A 324 3.43 -7.36 4.05
N VAL A 325 3.38 -6.07 3.71
CA VAL A 325 3.06 -5.63 2.33
C VAL A 325 4.14 -6.08 1.35
N LEU A 326 5.44 -5.99 1.70
CA LEU A 326 6.53 -6.51 0.87
C LEU A 326 6.38 -8.02 0.62
N GLU A 327 6.09 -8.81 1.67
CA GLU A 327 5.84 -10.25 1.54
C GLU A 327 4.73 -10.54 0.53
N ILE A 328 3.67 -9.73 0.52
CA ILE A 328 2.56 -9.87 -0.43
C ILE A 328 3.02 -9.58 -1.86
N ILE A 329 3.62 -8.43 -2.13
CA ILE A 329 3.90 -7.99 -3.51
C ILE A 329 5.07 -8.74 -4.17
N TYR A 330 6.01 -9.30 -3.40
CA TYR A 330 7.12 -10.09 -3.93
C TYR A 330 6.77 -11.57 -4.12
N ASN A 331 5.64 -12.04 -3.58
CA ASN A 331 5.14 -13.40 -3.78
C ASN A 331 3.93 -13.48 -4.76
N GLU A 332 3.68 -12.41 -5.54
CA GLU A 332 2.67 -12.39 -6.60
C GLU A 332 3.09 -13.09 -7.89
#